data_49c246944f8dce8f2de52a02a6ca3725
#
_entry.id   49c246944f8dce8f2de52a02a6ca3725
#
_cell.length_a   1.000
_cell.length_b   1.000
_cell.length_c   1.000
_cell.angle_alpha   90.00
_cell.angle_beta   90.00
_cell.angle_gamma   90.00
#
_symmetry.space_group_name_H-M   'P 1'
#
loop_
_entity.id
_entity.type
_entity.pdbx_description
1 polymer ?
#
loop_
_entity_poly.entity_id
_entity_poly.type
_entity_poly.pdbx_seq_one_letter_code
_entity_poly.pdbx_strand_id
1 'polypeptide(L)'
;MVTFFKNAKKFLDLKSAHEEYHALHYKEGRVYASSASVLVWLDEEFGKRGSYDFVTGEKADVRMPEFEKVIPPVDARAVHVVLESDELAKLCVVLKSIAAIAAKVPEVTSVRLHWDPMGLQVETEAHNHVSVTYAATGRVHGYTPDMDIRACAHTKHLADLIGYFHQRGTDLRIYAPLRVSNQSPLYFAADGTGSVLGQVYDAEIRQD
;
A
#
# COMPACT_ATOMS: atom_id res chain seq x y z
N MET A 1 13.80 8.37 7.63
CA MET A 1 13.40 9.77 7.30
C MET A 1 13.60 10.12 5.82
N VAL A 2 14.81 10.20 5.28
CA VAL A 2 15.09 10.64 3.89
C VAL A 2 14.27 9.88 2.84
N THR A 3 14.15 8.55 2.97
CA THR A 3 13.37 7.70 2.05
C THR A 3 11.90 8.08 1.99
N PHE A 4 11.28 8.43 3.13
CA PHE A 4 9.89 8.86 3.18
C PHE A 4 9.68 10.13 2.34
N PHE A 5 10.44 11.20 2.61
CA PHE A 5 10.27 12.48 1.89
C PHE A 5 10.58 12.39 0.40
N LYS A 6 11.56 11.56 -0.01
CA LYS A 6 11.82 11.30 -1.44
C LYS A 6 10.65 10.63 -2.16
N ASN A 7 9.86 9.82 -1.45
CA ASN A 7 8.73 9.10 -2.03
C ASN A 7 7.38 9.76 -1.76
N ALA A 8 7.27 10.69 -0.82
CA ALA A 8 6.01 11.29 -0.38
C ALA A 8 5.16 11.82 -1.55
N LYS A 9 5.79 12.45 -2.55
CA LYS A 9 5.11 12.93 -3.76
C LYS A 9 4.30 11.85 -4.50
N LYS A 10 4.66 10.57 -4.38
CA LYS A 10 3.95 9.46 -5.04
C LYS A 10 2.64 9.12 -4.34
N PHE A 11 2.52 9.52 -3.09
CA PHE A 11 1.37 9.23 -2.21
C PHE A 11 0.44 10.42 -2.03
N LEU A 12 0.86 11.59 -2.50
CA LEU A 12 0.05 12.81 -2.55
C LEU A 12 -0.67 12.91 -3.90
N ASP A 13 -1.81 13.58 -3.93
CA ASP A 13 -2.50 13.93 -5.15
C ASP A 13 -2.48 15.44 -5.36
N LEU A 14 -1.35 15.95 -5.86
CA LEU A 14 -1.12 17.39 -6.10
C LEU A 14 -2.01 17.99 -7.19
N LYS A 15 -2.88 17.20 -7.83
CA LYS A 15 -3.85 17.64 -8.83
C LYS A 15 -5.29 17.58 -8.33
N SER A 16 -5.50 17.02 -7.15
CA SER A 16 -6.82 16.95 -6.53
C SER A 16 -7.40 18.34 -6.28
N ALA A 17 -8.72 18.45 -6.34
CA ALA A 17 -9.43 19.63 -5.81
C ALA A 17 -9.43 19.68 -4.27
N HIS A 18 -9.02 18.59 -3.62
CA HIS A 18 -8.91 18.46 -2.18
C HIS A 18 -7.51 18.86 -1.72
N GLU A 19 -7.37 20.07 -1.21
CA GLU A 19 -6.08 20.64 -0.80
C GLU A 19 -5.38 19.86 0.30
N GLU A 20 -6.13 19.10 1.12
CA GLU A 20 -5.56 18.20 2.13
C GLU A 20 -4.67 17.13 1.53
N TYR A 21 -4.84 16.74 0.28
CA TYR A 21 -3.97 15.78 -0.42
C TYR A 21 -2.69 16.40 -1.00
N HIS A 22 -2.53 17.73 -0.88
CA HIS A 22 -1.29 18.42 -1.28
C HIS A 22 -0.30 18.56 -0.12
N ALA A 23 -0.74 18.25 1.10
CA ALA A 23 0.01 18.53 2.31
C ALA A 23 0.58 17.27 2.99
N LEU A 24 1.70 17.46 3.68
CA LEU A 24 2.17 16.55 4.71
C LEU A 24 1.53 16.94 6.04
N HIS A 25 1.01 15.95 6.76
CA HIS A 25 0.32 16.15 8.02
C HIS A 25 1.15 15.60 9.17
N TYR A 26 1.43 16.42 10.17
CA TYR A 26 2.22 16.07 11.36
C TYR A 26 1.33 16.00 12.58
N LYS A 27 1.21 14.81 13.18
CA LYS A 27 0.37 14.54 14.33
C LYS A 27 0.97 13.44 15.21
N GLU A 28 1.09 13.68 16.49
CA GLU A 28 1.41 12.67 17.54
C GLU A 28 2.63 11.79 17.21
N GLY A 29 3.76 12.42 16.85
CA GLY A 29 4.99 11.68 16.53
C GLY A 29 4.98 10.97 15.17
N ARG A 30 4.06 11.38 14.29
CA ARG A 30 3.94 10.84 12.92
C ARG A 30 3.90 11.93 11.88
N VAL A 31 4.40 11.63 10.71
CA VAL A 31 4.12 12.38 9.48
C VAL A 31 3.36 11.50 8.50
N TYR A 32 2.32 12.06 7.89
CA TYR A 32 1.44 11.37 6.95
C TYR A 32 1.52 12.03 5.58
N ALA A 33 1.49 11.18 4.53
CA ALA A 33 1.23 11.56 3.15
C ALA A 33 0.05 10.74 2.64
N SER A 34 -0.94 11.38 2.03
CA SER A 34 -2.14 10.68 1.59
C SER A 34 -2.73 11.21 0.29
N SER A 35 -3.42 10.34 -0.39
CA SER A 35 -4.36 10.61 -1.47
C SER A 35 -5.69 9.90 -1.15
N ALA A 36 -6.66 9.97 -2.06
CA ALA A 36 -7.92 9.25 -1.90
C ALA A 36 -7.76 7.72 -1.77
N SER A 37 -6.66 7.15 -2.30
CA SER A 37 -6.47 5.70 -2.38
C SER A 37 -5.34 5.17 -1.52
N VAL A 38 -4.41 6.02 -1.08
CA VAL A 38 -3.20 5.60 -0.37
C VAL A 38 -2.97 6.51 0.83
N LEU A 39 -2.64 5.92 1.95
CA LEU A 39 -2.12 6.58 3.14
C LEU A 39 -0.79 5.94 3.51
N VAL A 40 0.26 6.75 3.68
CA VAL A 40 1.57 6.30 4.17
C VAL A 40 1.99 7.18 5.32
N TRP A 41 2.58 6.60 6.36
CA TRP A 41 3.13 7.36 7.47
C TRP A 41 4.51 6.89 7.89
N LEU A 42 5.20 7.76 8.58
CA LEU A 42 6.48 7.51 9.23
C LEU A 42 6.34 7.89 10.71
N ASP A 43 6.69 6.95 11.59
CA ASP A 43 6.76 7.16 13.04
C ASP A 43 8.10 7.84 13.36
N GLU A 44 8.07 9.14 13.56
CA GLU A 44 9.24 9.96 13.93
C GLU A 44 8.81 11.31 14.49
N GLU A 45 9.44 11.77 15.56
CA GLU A 45 9.17 13.08 16.15
C GLU A 45 9.86 14.19 15.35
N PHE A 46 9.06 15.03 14.72
CA PHE A 46 9.54 16.12 13.86
C PHE A 46 9.55 17.49 14.55
N GLY A 47 9.06 17.61 15.77
CA GLY A 47 8.82 18.90 16.43
C GLY A 47 7.81 19.80 15.73
N LYS A 48 7.13 19.30 14.69
CA LYS A 48 6.10 19.97 13.91
C LYS A 48 4.71 19.43 14.25
N ARG A 49 3.69 20.29 14.15
CA ARG A 49 2.27 19.91 14.26
C ARG A 49 1.45 20.66 13.22
N GLY A 50 0.46 19.97 12.65
CA GLY A 50 -0.43 20.54 11.64
C GLY A 50 -0.04 20.13 10.22
N SER A 51 -0.61 20.80 9.26
CA SER A 51 -0.45 20.51 7.84
C SER A 51 0.55 21.48 7.21
N TYR A 52 1.36 20.96 6.30
CA TYR A 52 2.36 21.76 5.57
C TYR A 52 2.29 21.40 4.10
N ASP A 53 2.13 22.40 3.24
CA ASP A 53 2.14 22.21 1.80
C ASP A 53 3.45 21.52 1.37
N PHE A 54 3.32 20.49 0.56
CA PHE A 54 4.46 19.66 0.17
C PHE A 54 5.45 20.39 -0.75
N VAL A 55 4.97 21.32 -1.56
CA VAL A 55 5.79 22.03 -2.57
C VAL A 55 6.49 23.23 -1.95
N THR A 56 5.75 24.05 -1.19
CA THR A 56 6.28 25.29 -0.60
C THR A 56 6.92 25.06 0.77
N GLY A 57 6.51 24.00 1.47
CA GLY A 57 6.92 23.74 2.85
C GLY A 57 6.29 24.68 3.88
N GLU A 58 5.38 25.54 3.45
CA GLU A 58 4.67 26.47 4.32
C GLU A 58 3.52 25.79 5.06
N LYS A 59 3.12 26.36 6.20
CA LYS A 59 1.98 25.86 6.95
C LYS A 59 0.70 26.06 6.13
N ALA A 60 -0.02 24.96 5.90
CA ALA A 60 -1.27 24.96 5.15
C ALA A 60 -2.47 25.02 6.11
N ASP A 61 -3.44 25.87 5.81
CA ASP A 61 -4.71 25.95 6.55
C ASP A 61 -5.73 25.00 5.92
N VAL A 62 -5.44 23.70 6.03
CA VAL A 62 -6.30 22.63 5.52
C VAL A 62 -6.73 21.72 6.65
N ARG A 63 -7.94 21.15 6.53
CA ARG A 63 -8.44 20.18 7.49
C ARG A 63 -7.55 18.94 7.49
N MET A 64 -7.04 18.58 8.66
CA MET A 64 -6.31 17.33 8.83
C MET A 64 -7.30 16.16 8.80
N PRO A 65 -7.09 15.16 7.91
CA PRO A 65 -7.91 13.96 7.88
C PRO A 65 -7.80 13.14 9.17
N GLU A 66 -8.83 12.38 9.48
CA GLU A 66 -8.87 11.47 10.65
C GLU A 66 -8.22 10.13 10.28
N PHE A 67 -6.91 10.14 10.12
CA PHE A 67 -6.12 8.99 9.64
C PHE A 67 -6.32 7.72 10.48
N GLU A 68 -6.53 7.87 11.78
CA GLU A 68 -6.71 6.77 12.72
C GLU A 68 -7.98 5.95 12.41
N LYS A 69 -8.98 6.56 11.79
CA LYS A 69 -10.20 5.85 11.36
C LYS A 69 -9.98 4.97 10.12
N VAL A 70 -8.93 5.26 9.35
CA VAL A 70 -8.62 4.55 8.11
C VAL A 70 -7.62 3.42 8.37
N ILE A 71 -6.79 3.55 9.40
CA ILE A 71 -5.80 2.53 9.77
C ILE A 71 -6.56 1.38 10.45
N PRO A 72 -6.57 0.16 9.86
CA PRO A 72 -7.29 -0.95 10.45
C PRO A 72 -6.66 -1.36 11.79
N PRO A 73 -7.47 -1.72 12.79
CA PRO A 73 -6.96 -2.33 14.00
C PRO A 73 -6.42 -3.73 13.66
N VAL A 74 -5.10 -3.86 13.66
CA VAL A 74 -4.44 -5.14 13.37
C VAL A 74 -4.04 -5.80 14.66
N ASP A 75 -4.57 -6.98 14.92
CA ASP A 75 -4.13 -7.81 16.03
C ASP A 75 -3.08 -8.85 15.55
N ALA A 76 -2.46 -9.53 16.52
CA ALA A 76 -1.43 -10.53 16.23
C ALA A 76 -1.96 -11.79 15.51
N ARG A 77 -3.28 -11.95 15.37
CA ARG A 77 -3.93 -13.07 14.71
C ARG A 77 -4.32 -12.76 13.26
N ALA A 78 -4.20 -11.49 12.85
CA ALA A 78 -4.51 -11.10 11.48
C ALA A 78 -3.59 -11.86 10.50
N VAL A 79 -4.17 -12.42 9.45
CA VAL A 79 -3.39 -13.11 8.41
C VAL A 79 -2.46 -12.10 7.74
N HIS A 80 -1.18 -12.42 7.72
CA HIS A 80 -0.20 -11.59 7.04
C HIS A 80 0.99 -12.43 6.54
N VAL A 81 1.64 -11.93 5.51
CA VAL A 81 2.93 -12.44 5.03
C VAL A 81 4.05 -11.49 5.41
N VAL A 82 5.17 -12.04 5.87
CA VAL A 82 6.41 -11.30 6.09
C VAL A 82 7.34 -11.57 4.93
N LEU A 83 7.62 -10.55 4.13
CA LEU A 83 8.59 -10.60 3.04
C LEU A 83 9.93 -10.04 3.53
N GLU A 84 10.96 -10.84 3.43
CA GLU A 84 12.33 -10.43 3.71
C GLU A 84 12.85 -9.51 2.59
N SER A 85 13.90 -8.76 2.87
CA SER A 85 14.43 -7.72 1.97
C SER A 85 14.73 -8.23 0.55
N ASP A 86 15.28 -9.44 0.41
CA ASP A 86 15.61 -10.02 -0.91
C ASP A 86 14.37 -10.37 -1.74
N GLU A 87 13.34 -10.92 -1.09
CA GLU A 87 12.09 -11.24 -1.75
C GLU A 87 11.29 -9.97 -2.08
N LEU A 88 11.34 -8.99 -1.18
CA LEU A 88 10.76 -7.67 -1.41
C LEU A 88 11.41 -6.97 -2.61
N ALA A 89 12.73 -7.14 -2.81
CA ALA A 89 13.44 -6.62 -3.98
C ALA A 89 12.91 -7.23 -5.28
N LYS A 90 12.72 -8.56 -5.33
CA LYS A 90 12.17 -9.26 -6.49
C LYS A 90 10.74 -8.82 -6.78
N LEU A 91 9.87 -8.79 -5.76
CA LEU A 91 8.50 -8.32 -5.89
C LEU A 91 8.45 -6.87 -6.41
N CYS A 92 9.35 -6.01 -5.94
CA CYS A 92 9.47 -4.63 -6.42
C CYS A 92 9.77 -4.56 -7.92
N VAL A 93 10.67 -5.42 -8.43
CA VAL A 93 10.99 -5.49 -9.87
C VAL A 93 9.77 -5.94 -10.67
N VAL A 94 9.11 -7.00 -10.23
CA VAL A 94 7.91 -7.54 -10.89
C VAL A 94 6.80 -6.49 -10.98
N LEU A 95 6.45 -5.88 -9.86
CA LEU A 95 5.38 -4.87 -9.82
C LEU A 95 5.70 -3.62 -10.64
N LYS A 96 6.97 -3.18 -10.68
CA LYS A 96 7.38 -2.09 -11.58
C LYS A 96 7.24 -2.46 -13.04
N SER A 97 7.53 -3.70 -13.40
CA SER A 97 7.36 -4.20 -14.76
C SER A 97 5.88 -4.25 -15.14
N ILE A 98 5.01 -4.76 -14.26
CA ILE A 98 3.56 -4.75 -14.46
C ILE A 98 3.06 -3.31 -14.59
N ALA A 99 3.49 -2.38 -13.73
CA ALA A 99 3.09 -0.98 -13.80
C ALA A 99 3.54 -0.29 -15.10
N ALA A 100 4.70 -0.66 -15.64
CA ALA A 100 5.16 -0.16 -16.94
C ALA A 100 4.30 -0.70 -18.10
N ILE A 101 3.84 -1.95 -18.02
CA ILE A 101 2.87 -2.53 -18.95
C ILE A 101 1.52 -1.81 -18.81
N ALA A 102 1.00 -1.67 -17.60
CA ALA A 102 -0.26 -0.99 -17.30
C ALA A 102 -0.32 0.45 -17.84
N ALA A 103 0.81 1.14 -17.88
CA ALA A 103 0.90 2.48 -18.48
C ALA A 103 0.68 2.51 -20.00
N LYS A 104 0.76 1.36 -20.67
CA LYS A 104 0.58 1.19 -22.12
C LYS A 104 -0.66 0.37 -22.49
N VAL A 105 -1.09 -0.48 -21.57
CA VAL A 105 -2.21 -1.41 -21.71
C VAL A 105 -3.21 -1.10 -20.58
N PRO A 106 -4.21 -0.24 -20.82
CA PRO A 106 -5.13 0.21 -19.78
C PRO A 106 -5.91 -0.91 -19.07
N GLU A 107 -6.03 -2.07 -19.71
CA GLU A 107 -6.71 -3.25 -19.16
C GLU A 107 -5.95 -3.88 -17.99
N VAL A 108 -4.66 -3.57 -17.82
CA VAL A 108 -3.79 -4.11 -16.75
C VAL A 108 -3.64 -3.12 -15.60
N THR A 109 -4.70 -2.38 -15.26
CA THR A 109 -4.63 -1.33 -14.22
C THR A 109 -4.61 -1.88 -12.80
N SER A 110 -5.01 -3.14 -12.60
CA SER A 110 -5.08 -3.79 -11.29
C SER A 110 -4.31 -5.09 -11.24
N VAL A 111 -3.94 -5.48 -10.04
CA VAL A 111 -3.36 -6.78 -9.71
C VAL A 111 -4.17 -7.43 -8.61
N ARG A 112 -4.33 -8.75 -8.71
CA ARG A 112 -4.90 -9.59 -7.67
C ARG A 112 -3.81 -10.07 -6.74
N LEU A 113 -4.12 -10.10 -5.47
CA LEU A 113 -3.29 -10.62 -4.40
C LEU A 113 -4.01 -11.82 -3.78
N HIS A 114 -3.31 -12.92 -3.64
CA HIS A 114 -3.81 -14.12 -2.99
C HIS A 114 -2.81 -14.60 -1.95
N TRP A 115 -3.26 -14.73 -0.70
CA TRP A 115 -2.44 -15.29 0.39
C TRP A 115 -2.57 -16.79 0.38
N ASP A 116 -1.45 -17.49 0.41
CA ASP A 116 -1.35 -18.93 0.52
C ASP A 116 -0.33 -19.35 1.59
N PRO A 117 -0.19 -20.64 1.93
CA PRO A 117 0.75 -21.09 2.95
C PRO A 117 2.22 -20.78 2.65
N MET A 118 2.56 -20.51 1.41
CA MET A 118 3.94 -20.27 0.95
C MET A 118 4.28 -18.77 0.87
N GLY A 119 3.26 -17.91 0.87
CA GLY A 119 3.50 -16.46 0.75
C GLY A 119 2.35 -15.66 0.17
N LEU A 120 2.67 -14.84 -0.81
CA LEU A 120 1.75 -13.95 -1.50
C LEU A 120 1.87 -14.16 -3.01
N GLN A 121 0.81 -14.61 -3.64
CA GLN A 121 0.70 -14.61 -5.10
C GLN A 121 0.21 -13.25 -5.58
N VAL A 122 0.84 -12.77 -6.64
CA VAL A 122 0.49 -11.53 -7.34
C VAL A 122 0.22 -11.88 -8.79
N GLU A 123 -0.96 -11.57 -9.29
CA GLU A 123 -1.34 -11.86 -10.67
C GLU A 123 -2.02 -10.67 -11.32
N THR A 124 -1.83 -10.53 -12.62
CA THR A 124 -2.62 -9.61 -13.43
C THR A 124 -3.84 -10.35 -13.96
N GLU A 125 -4.96 -9.65 -14.07
CA GLU A 125 -6.10 -10.17 -14.82
C GLU A 125 -5.68 -10.46 -16.28
N ALA A 126 -6.02 -11.64 -16.77
CA ALA A 126 -5.68 -12.04 -18.13
C ALA A 126 -6.59 -11.32 -19.13
N HIS A 127 -6.16 -10.18 -19.64
CA HIS A 127 -6.79 -9.52 -20.78
C HIS A 127 -5.85 -9.60 -22.01
N ASN A 128 -6.41 -9.97 -23.14
CA ASN A 128 -5.78 -9.85 -24.46
C ASN A 128 -4.31 -10.32 -24.53
N HIS A 129 -3.99 -11.50 -23.96
CA HIS A 129 -2.68 -12.15 -24.04
C HIS A 129 -1.60 -11.61 -23.07
N VAL A 130 -1.92 -10.75 -22.13
CA VAL A 130 -0.98 -10.37 -21.07
C VAL A 130 -1.43 -11.00 -19.75
N SER A 131 -0.65 -11.95 -19.25
CA SER A 131 -0.81 -12.53 -17.91
C SER A 131 0.56 -12.58 -17.26
N VAL A 132 0.66 -12.04 -16.03
CA VAL A 132 1.85 -12.15 -15.20
C VAL A 132 1.43 -12.72 -13.88
N THR A 133 2.05 -13.83 -13.48
CA THR A 133 1.87 -14.42 -12.15
C THR A 133 3.23 -14.47 -11.47
N TYR A 134 3.29 -14.03 -10.24
CA TYR A 134 4.49 -14.07 -9.40
C TYR A 134 4.13 -14.53 -7.99
N ALA A 135 4.83 -15.56 -7.50
CA ALA A 135 4.69 -16.03 -6.12
C ALA A 135 5.84 -15.48 -5.27
N ALA A 136 5.52 -14.50 -4.44
CA ALA A 136 6.45 -13.96 -3.45
C ALA A 136 6.47 -14.89 -2.24
N THR A 137 7.62 -15.54 -2.00
CA THR A 137 7.81 -16.45 -0.88
C THR A 137 8.03 -15.67 0.42
N GLY A 138 7.30 -16.04 1.47
CA GLY A 138 7.39 -15.35 2.76
C GLY A 138 6.87 -16.19 3.92
N ARG A 139 7.12 -15.73 5.13
CA ARG A 139 6.57 -16.36 6.33
C ARG A 139 5.13 -15.91 6.53
N VAL A 140 4.19 -16.84 6.38
CA VAL A 140 2.76 -16.56 6.55
C VAL A 140 2.33 -16.85 7.99
N HIS A 141 1.57 -15.94 8.56
CA HIS A 141 1.04 -16.02 9.91
C HIS A 141 -0.49 -15.94 9.88
N GLY A 142 -1.14 -16.64 10.80
CA GLY A 142 -2.59 -16.60 10.97
C GLY A 142 -3.41 -17.32 9.88
N TYR A 143 -2.76 -17.89 8.87
CA TYR A 143 -3.41 -18.59 7.77
C TYR A 143 -3.82 -20.01 8.17
N THR A 144 -5.00 -20.45 7.73
CA THR A 144 -5.45 -21.84 7.80
C THR A 144 -5.84 -22.34 6.40
N PRO A 145 -5.72 -23.67 6.11
CA PRO A 145 -5.89 -24.21 4.76
C PRO A 145 -7.30 -24.04 4.15
N ASP A 146 -8.27 -23.72 4.96
CA ASP A 146 -9.66 -23.45 4.57
C ASP A 146 -9.89 -21.98 4.17
N MET A 147 -8.90 -21.11 4.35
CA MET A 147 -8.98 -19.72 3.98
C MET A 147 -8.69 -19.53 2.49
N ASP A 148 -9.58 -18.83 1.79
CA ASP A 148 -9.34 -18.27 0.45
C ASP A 148 -9.36 -16.75 0.56
N ILE A 149 -8.18 -16.14 0.71
CA ILE A 149 -8.06 -14.71 0.96
C ILE A 149 -7.51 -14.03 -0.28
N ARG A 150 -8.32 -13.17 -0.86
CA ARG A 150 -7.99 -12.43 -2.07
C ARG A 150 -8.23 -10.95 -1.88
N ALA A 151 -7.48 -10.14 -2.61
CA ALA A 151 -7.66 -8.69 -2.69
C ALA A 151 -7.26 -8.21 -4.08
N CYS A 152 -7.74 -7.03 -4.45
CA CYS A 152 -7.36 -6.38 -5.69
C CYS A 152 -6.81 -4.99 -5.42
N ALA A 153 -5.70 -4.64 -6.03
CA ALA A 153 -5.03 -3.37 -5.83
C ALA A 153 -4.69 -2.69 -7.16
N HIS A 154 -4.74 -1.37 -7.18
CA HIS A 154 -4.27 -0.62 -8.34
C HIS A 154 -2.77 -0.81 -8.52
N THR A 155 -2.36 -1.29 -9.69
CA THR A 155 -0.99 -1.70 -10.02
C THR A 155 0.05 -0.64 -9.66
N LYS A 156 -0.19 0.62 -10.08
CA LYS A 156 0.74 1.72 -9.84
C LYS A 156 0.91 2.02 -8.35
N HIS A 157 -0.17 2.10 -7.59
CA HIS A 157 -0.10 2.41 -6.16
C HIS A 157 0.61 1.30 -5.38
N LEU A 158 0.32 0.05 -5.71
CA LEU A 158 1.01 -1.09 -5.10
C LEU A 158 2.51 -1.08 -5.44
N ALA A 159 2.88 -0.84 -6.71
CA ALA A 159 4.28 -0.76 -7.13
C ALA A 159 5.04 0.38 -6.44
N ASP A 160 4.41 1.54 -6.27
CA ASP A 160 4.98 2.69 -5.57
C ASP A 160 5.19 2.39 -4.07
N LEU A 161 4.22 1.72 -3.42
CA LEU A 161 4.31 1.30 -2.02
C LEU A 161 5.41 0.25 -1.80
N ILE A 162 5.41 -0.82 -2.57
CA ILE A 162 6.44 -1.86 -2.47
C ILE A 162 7.83 -1.27 -2.77
N GLY A 163 7.92 -0.36 -3.74
CA GLY A 163 9.15 0.37 -4.02
C GLY A 163 9.64 1.25 -2.86
N TYR A 164 8.72 1.88 -2.13
CA TYR A 164 9.04 2.64 -0.93
C TYR A 164 9.57 1.74 0.19
N PHE A 165 8.87 0.65 0.51
CA PHE A 165 9.28 -0.28 1.56
C PHE A 165 10.61 -0.97 1.22
N HIS A 166 10.82 -1.38 -0.04
CA HIS A 166 12.11 -1.91 -0.48
C HIS A 166 13.27 -0.92 -0.24
N GLN A 167 13.08 0.37 -0.53
CA GLN A 167 14.09 1.40 -0.27
C GLN A 167 14.34 1.66 1.23
N ARG A 168 13.45 1.21 2.10
CA ARG A 168 13.64 1.25 3.56
C ARG A 168 14.66 0.20 4.02
N GLY A 169 14.80 -0.91 3.27
CA GLY A 169 15.73 -1.98 3.60
C GLY A 169 15.33 -2.82 4.81
N THR A 170 14.04 -2.85 5.15
CA THR A 170 13.48 -3.62 6.27
C THR A 170 12.48 -4.64 5.75
N ASP A 171 12.23 -5.69 6.54
CA ASP A 171 11.18 -6.66 6.23
C ASP A 171 9.82 -5.97 6.19
N LEU A 172 8.97 -6.45 5.30
CA LEU A 172 7.61 -5.93 5.10
C LEU A 172 6.57 -6.95 5.52
N ARG A 173 5.63 -6.54 6.37
CA ARG A 173 4.41 -7.29 6.66
C ARG A 173 3.30 -6.77 5.77
N ILE A 174 2.68 -7.67 5.00
CA ILE A 174 1.50 -7.38 4.18
C ILE A 174 0.32 -8.13 4.78
N TYR A 175 -0.60 -7.39 5.35
CA TYR A 175 -1.78 -7.94 6.00
C TYR A 175 -2.89 -8.16 4.98
N ALA A 176 -3.52 -9.31 5.07
CA ALA A 176 -4.75 -9.61 4.38
C ALA A 176 -5.87 -8.66 4.85
N PRO A 177 -6.87 -8.38 4.00
CA PRO A 177 -8.01 -7.59 4.42
C PRO A 177 -8.73 -8.29 5.58
N LEU A 178 -9.18 -7.52 6.57
CA LEU A 178 -9.88 -8.06 7.75
C LEU A 178 -11.20 -8.77 7.40
N ARG A 179 -11.77 -8.43 6.27
CA ARG A 179 -12.93 -9.10 5.69
C ARG A 179 -12.67 -9.28 4.20
N VAL A 180 -13.11 -10.40 3.66
CA VAL A 180 -13.11 -10.63 2.22
C VAL A 180 -14.16 -9.72 1.60
N SER A 181 -13.80 -8.47 1.38
CA SER A 181 -14.64 -7.49 0.70
C SER A 181 -13.76 -6.48 -0.02
N ASN A 182 -14.24 -5.99 -1.16
CA ASN A 182 -13.57 -4.92 -1.92
C ASN A 182 -13.46 -3.58 -1.17
N GLN A 183 -14.07 -3.46 0.02
CA GLN A 183 -14.08 -2.23 0.83
C GLN A 183 -13.03 -2.26 1.95
N SER A 184 -12.51 -3.43 2.32
CA SER A 184 -11.49 -3.53 3.37
C SER A 184 -10.12 -3.15 2.82
N PRO A 185 -9.44 -2.13 3.35
CA PRO A 185 -8.15 -1.72 2.82
C PRO A 185 -7.07 -2.76 3.13
N LEU A 186 -6.05 -2.80 2.28
CA LEU A 186 -4.79 -3.52 2.54
C LEU A 186 -3.94 -2.72 3.51
N TYR A 187 -3.32 -3.41 4.45
CA TYR A 187 -2.42 -2.81 5.42
C TYR A 187 -0.99 -3.33 5.25
N PHE A 188 -0.04 -2.42 5.29
CA PHE A 188 1.38 -2.69 5.14
C PHE A 188 2.12 -2.13 6.35
N ALA A 189 3.02 -2.89 6.95
CA ALA A 189 3.80 -2.44 8.10
C ALA A 189 5.25 -2.88 7.99
N ALA A 190 6.15 -1.95 8.27
CA ALA A 190 7.57 -2.19 8.46
C ALA A 190 8.02 -1.40 9.69
N ASP A 191 9.27 -1.54 10.09
CA ASP A 191 9.80 -0.86 11.27
C ASP A 191 9.69 0.66 11.14
N GLY A 192 8.96 1.29 12.05
CA GLY A 192 8.74 2.73 12.13
C GLY A 192 7.96 3.34 10.95
N THR A 193 7.20 2.53 10.19
CA THR A 193 6.39 3.05 9.08
C THR A 193 5.25 2.10 8.73
N GLY A 194 4.20 2.64 8.15
CA GLY A 194 3.09 1.84 7.66
C GLY A 194 2.36 2.50 6.50
N SER A 195 1.44 1.76 5.92
CA SER A 195 0.60 2.23 4.83
C SER A 195 -0.75 1.51 4.80
N VAL A 196 -1.74 2.22 4.30
CA VAL A 196 -3.05 1.67 3.93
C VAL A 196 -3.28 1.93 2.45
N LEU A 197 -3.71 0.91 1.72
CA LEU A 197 -4.05 0.97 0.30
C LEU A 197 -5.50 0.56 0.11
N GLY A 198 -6.32 1.43 -0.44
CA GLY A 198 -7.69 1.13 -0.85
C GLY A 198 -7.68 0.05 -1.94
N GLN A 199 -8.60 -0.90 -1.85
CA GLN A 199 -8.79 -1.91 -2.87
C GLN A 199 -9.50 -1.33 -4.10
N VAL A 200 -9.26 -1.95 -5.25
CA VAL A 200 -10.02 -1.75 -6.48
C VAL A 200 -11.14 -2.79 -6.52
N TYR A 201 -12.30 -2.41 -7.03
CA TYR A 201 -13.40 -3.36 -7.22
C TYR A 201 -12.99 -4.48 -8.19
N ASP A 202 -13.21 -5.71 -7.79
CA ASP A 202 -13.07 -6.91 -8.60
C ASP A 202 -14.32 -7.77 -8.44
N ALA A 203 -15.02 -8.03 -9.56
CA ALA A 203 -16.28 -8.79 -9.56
C ALA A 203 -16.09 -10.27 -9.16
N GLU A 204 -14.88 -10.81 -9.29
CA GLU A 204 -14.57 -12.20 -8.91
C GLU A 204 -14.24 -12.36 -7.42
N ILE A 205 -13.93 -11.25 -6.73
CA ILE A 205 -13.77 -11.24 -5.28
C ILE A 205 -15.18 -11.12 -4.69
N ARG A 206 -15.77 -12.26 -4.33
CA ARG A 206 -17.14 -12.32 -3.80
C ARG A 206 -17.27 -11.50 -2.51
N GLN A 207 -18.37 -10.77 -2.44
CA GLN A 207 -18.88 -10.17 -1.20
C GLN A 207 -19.84 -11.21 -0.61
N ASP A 208 -19.42 -11.93 0.41
CA ASP A 208 -20.33 -12.70 1.28
C ASP A 208 -20.83 -11.82 2.42
#